data_da82d1f8bedde3bce780f63a4ed5b60c
#
_entry.id   da82d1f8bedde3bce780f63a4ed5b60c
#
_cell.length_a   1.000
_cell.length_b   1.000
_cell.length_c   1.000
_cell.angle_alpha   90.00
_cell.angle_beta   90.00
_cell.angle_gamma   90.00
#
_symmetry.space_group_name_H-M   'P 1'
#
loop_
_entity.id
_entity.type
_entity.pdbx_description
1 polymer ?
#
loop_
_entity_poly.entity_id
_entity_poly.type
_entity_poly.pdbx_seq_one_letter_code
_entity_poly.pdbx_strand_id
1 'polypeptide(L)'
;MAKIYQIGAGMIGQTMALDLAEGHDVFLGDINIDDVSDKIKNHSSIDLLKVDAQDIKQVSSFILDADIVLLAVPGHLGFKILKTIIECGKNVVDISFSPEDIMDLNRNAIENDVTVVFDAGVAPGIPNYIFGYHNTVEKITSFKYF
;
A
#
# COMPACT_ATOMS: atom_id res chain seq x y z
N MET A 1 17.27 8.03 -3.69
CA MET A 1 16.00 8.05 -2.94
C MET A 1 14.93 7.58 -3.90
N ALA A 2 13.97 6.76 -3.46
CA ALA A 2 12.85 6.34 -4.27
C ALA A 2 11.69 7.31 -4.12
N LYS A 3 10.85 7.43 -5.15
CA LYS A 3 9.59 8.15 -5.11
C LYS A 3 8.47 7.18 -4.72
N ILE A 4 8.00 7.31 -3.49
CA ILE A 4 6.94 6.46 -2.94
C ILE A 4 5.62 7.22 -3.04
N TYR A 5 4.67 6.65 -3.75
CA TYR A 5 3.32 7.20 -3.87
C TYR A 5 2.38 6.40 -2.97
N GLN A 6 1.92 7.03 -1.91
CA GLN A 6 1.03 6.41 -0.94
C GLN A 6 -0.40 6.88 -1.12
N ILE A 7 -1.35 5.96 -1.19
CA ILE A 7 -2.79 6.23 -1.24
C ILE A 7 -3.41 5.86 0.09
N GLY A 8 -3.93 6.86 0.77
CA GLY A 8 -4.52 6.78 2.11
C GLY A 8 -3.65 7.41 3.19
N ALA A 9 -4.18 8.45 3.84
CA ALA A 9 -3.58 9.20 4.94
C ALA A 9 -4.38 9.06 6.24
N GLY A 10 -4.98 7.90 6.47
CA GLY A 10 -5.57 7.55 7.75
C GLY A 10 -4.50 7.41 8.84
N MET A 11 -4.89 7.02 10.04
CA MET A 11 -3.99 6.91 11.20
C MET A 11 -2.73 6.07 10.91
N ILE A 12 -2.89 4.90 10.28
CA ILE A 12 -1.77 4.04 9.89
C ILE A 12 -0.98 4.67 8.75
N GLY A 13 -1.67 5.15 7.69
CA GLY A 13 -1.04 5.76 6.53
C GLY A 13 -0.14 6.95 6.88
N GLN A 14 -0.56 7.82 7.80
CA GLN A 14 0.28 8.94 8.25
C GLN A 14 1.55 8.46 8.96
N THR A 15 1.45 7.41 9.78
CA THR A 15 2.61 6.85 10.48
C THR A 15 3.62 6.27 9.48
N MET A 16 3.12 5.52 8.49
CA MET A 16 3.96 4.93 7.43
C MET A 16 4.63 6.02 6.58
N ALA A 17 3.89 7.06 6.20
CA ALA A 17 4.44 8.17 5.41
C ALA A 17 5.58 8.88 6.15
N LEU A 18 5.46 9.09 7.47
CA LEU A 18 6.51 9.70 8.29
C LEU A 18 7.78 8.83 8.35
N ASP A 19 7.62 7.52 8.54
CA ASP A 19 8.74 6.58 8.59
C ASP A 19 9.47 6.51 7.24
N LEU A 20 8.72 6.38 6.15
CA LEU A 20 9.26 6.33 4.80
C LEU A 20 9.97 7.64 4.39
N ALA A 21 9.48 8.78 4.86
CA ALA A 21 10.06 10.08 4.57
C ALA A 21 11.42 10.33 5.22
N GLU A 22 11.86 9.48 6.14
CA GLU A 22 13.23 9.51 6.67
C GLU A 22 14.29 9.15 5.61
N GLY A 23 13.92 8.40 4.56
CA GLY A 23 14.85 7.95 3.54
C GLY A 23 14.40 8.13 2.10
N HIS A 24 13.17 8.60 1.86
CA HIS A 24 12.56 8.66 0.54
C HIS A 24 11.74 9.93 0.34
N ASP A 25 11.39 10.23 -0.91
CA ASP A 25 10.40 11.25 -1.25
C ASP A 25 9.01 10.60 -1.25
N VAL A 26 8.10 11.08 -0.41
CA VAL A 26 6.76 10.52 -0.24
C VAL A 26 5.72 11.47 -0.82
N PHE A 27 4.93 10.96 -1.76
CA PHE A 27 3.75 11.63 -2.31
C PHE A 27 2.52 10.99 -1.69
N LEU A 28 1.86 11.71 -0.79
CA LEU A 28 0.75 11.18 0.02
C LEU A 28 -0.58 11.70 -0.52
N GLY A 29 -1.41 10.80 -1.04
CA GLY A 29 -2.73 11.09 -1.57
C GLY A 29 -3.85 10.69 -0.62
N ASP A 30 -4.76 11.61 -0.32
CA ASP A 30 -6.00 11.33 0.44
C ASP A 30 -7.11 12.30 0.01
N ILE A 31 -8.36 11.90 0.17
CA ILE A 31 -9.50 12.77 -0.09
C ILE A 31 -9.66 13.83 1.00
N ASN A 32 -9.28 13.52 2.24
CA ASN A 32 -9.41 14.36 3.44
C ASN A 32 -8.08 14.93 3.91
N ILE A 33 -7.44 15.74 3.08
CA ILE A 33 -6.13 16.33 3.40
C ILE A 33 -6.18 17.31 4.59
N ASP A 34 -7.35 17.84 4.91
CA ASP A 34 -7.53 18.77 6.04
C ASP A 34 -7.36 18.07 7.39
N ASP A 35 -7.73 16.78 7.48
CA ASP A 35 -7.62 15.95 8.69
C ASP A 35 -6.22 15.36 8.92
N VAL A 36 -5.29 15.62 8.00
CA VAL A 36 -3.90 15.16 8.10
C VAL A 36 -3.14 16.02 9.12
N SER A 37 -2.30 15.38 9.92
CA SER A 37 -1.55 16.05 10.99
C SER A 37 -0.57 17.11 10.49
N ASP A 38 -0.29 18.11 11.31
CA ASP A 38 0.69 19.16 11.00
C ASP A 38 2.11 18.60 10.79
N LYS A 39 2.43 17.46 11.39
CA LYS A 39 3.73 16.79 11.17
C LYS A 39 3.90 16.38 9.71
N ILE A 40 2.85 15.88 9.08
CA ILE A 40 2.83 15.53 7.65
C ILE A 40 2.86 16.81 6.81
N LYS A 41 1.95 17.75 7.08
CA LYS A 41 1.79 18.99 6.29
C LYS A 41 3.07 19.83 6.21
N ASN A 42 3.89 19.78 7.25
CA ASN A 42 5.13 20.55 7.33
C ASN A 42 6.40 19.72 7.07
N HIS A 43 6.28 18.46 6.65
CA HIS A 43 7.44 17.61 6.41
C HIS A 43 8.06 17.88 5.04
N SER A 44 9.36 18.16 5.00
CA SER A 44 10.06 18.56 3.78
C SER A 44 10.16 17.48 2.69
N SER A 45 9.99 16.20 3.05
CA SER A 45 10.05 15.05 2.14
C SER A 45 8.67 14.43 1.89
N ILE A 46 7.58 15.11 2.27
CA ILE A 46 6.21 14.64 2.04
C ILE A 46 5.45 15.69 1.26
N ASP A 47 5.02 15.33 0.06
CA ASP A 47 4.07 16.10 -0.73
C ASP A 47 2.66 15.58 -0.51
N LEU A 48 1.80 16.38 0.14
CA LEU A 48 0.42 16.00 0.41
C LEU A 48 -0.50 16.50 -0.71
N LEU A 49 -1.22 15.57 -1.35
CA LEU A 49 -2.11 15.85 -2.49
C LEU A 49 -3.53 15.36 -2.23
N LYS A 50 -4.51 16.12 -2.69
CA LYS A 50 -5.90 15.69 -2.65
C LYS A 50 -6.18 14.71 -3.78
N VAL A 51 -6.48 13.46 -3.42
CA VAL A 51 -6.76 12.35 -4.36
C VAL A 51 -7.97 11.59 -3.89
N ASP A 52 -8.99 11.48 -4.74
CA ASP A 52 -10.11 10.58 -4.49
C ASP A 52 -9.73 9.16 -4.97
N ALA A 53 -9.55 8.25 -4.03
CA ALA A 53 -9.19 6.87 -4.31
C ALA A 53 -10.30 6.10 -5.07
N GLN A 54 -11.53 6.58 -5.09
CA GLN A 54 -12.63 6.00 -5.87
C GLN A 54 -12.62 6.45 -7.34
N ASP A 55 -11.93 7.55 -7.64
CA ASP A 55 -11.73 8.03 -9.02
C ASP A 55 -10.47 7.42 -9.63
N ILE A 56 -10.67 6.38 -10.45
CA ILE A 56 -9.57 5.65 -11.12
C ILE A 56 -8.67 6.58 -11.93
N LYS A 57 -9.21 7.63 -12.55
CA LYS A 57 -8.41 8.57 -13.35
C LYS A 57 -7.48 9.41 -12.47
N GLN A 58 -7.97 9.85 -11.32
CA GLN A 58 -7.13 10.55 -10.34
C GLN A 58 -6.04 9.62 -9.82
N VAL A 59 -6.39 8.39 -9.44
CA VAL A 59 -5.41 7.39 -8.98
C VAL A 59 -4.33 7.15 -10.04
N SER A 60 -4.70 6.84 -11.28
CA SER A 60 -3.76 6.58 -12.38
C SER A 60 -2.84 7.77 -12.66
N SER A 61 -3.40 8.99 -12.65
CA SER A 61 -2.60 10.21 -12.85
C SER A 61 -1.66 10.48 -11.69
N PHE A 62 -2.11 10.22 -10.46
CA PHE A 62 -1.34 10.44 -9.24
C PHE A 62 -0.09 9.56 -9.22
N ILE A 63 -0.21 8.26 -9.54
CA ILE A 63 0.88 7.30 -9.42
C ILE A 63 1.82 7.24 -10.65
N LEU A 64 1.64 8.11 -11.63
CA LEU A 64 2.33 8.03 -12.92
C LEU A 64 3.87 7.96 -12.79
N ASP A 65 4.44 8.77 -11.91
CA ASP A 65 5.89 8.88 -11.70
C ASP A 65 6.40 8.04 -10.51
N ALA A 66 5.56 7.14 -9.98
CA ALA A 66 5.91 6.30 -8.84
C ALA A 66 6.99 5.26 -9.19
N ASP A 67 7.99 5.13 -8.34
CA ASP A 67 8.88 3.95 -8.31
C ASP A 67 8.17 2.77 -7.66
N ILE A 68 7.40 3.04 -6.60
CA ILE A 68 6.59 2.06 -5.89
C ILE A 68 5.33 2.74 -5.32
N VAL A 69 4.23 2.01 -5.27
CA VAL A 69 2.98 2.47 -4.67
C VAL A 69 2.75 1.76 -3.35
N LEU A 70 2.30 2.51 -2.34
CA LEU A 70 1.84 1.99 -1.06
C LEU A 70 0.34 2.22 -0.95
N LEU A 71 -0.43 1.15 -0.78
CA LEU A 71 -1.88 1.21 -0.66
C LEU A 71 -2.31 1.02 0.79
N ALA A 72 -2.95 2.04 1.37
CA ALA A 72 -3.36 2.08 2.78
C ALA A 72 -4.80 2.61 2.92
N VAL A 73 -5.71 2.02 2.15
CA VAL A 73 -7.13 2.40 2.11
C VAL A 73 -8.01 1.39 2.88
N PRO A 74 -9.25 1.76 3.21
CA PRO A 74 -10.23 0.79 3.72
C PRO A 74 -10.41 -0.40 2.77
N GLY A 75 -10.50 -1.62 3.32
CA GLY A 75 -10.50 -2.88 2.56
C GLY A 75 -11.52 -2.94 1.40
N HIS A 76 -12.71 -2.37 1.58
CA HIS A 76 -13.74 -2.36 0.52
C HIS A 76 -13.37 -1.53 -0.72
N LEU A 77 -12.31 -0.72 -0.66
CA LEU A 77 -11.75 0.01 -1.79
C LEU A 77 -10.51 -0.67 -2.37
N GLY A 78 -9.84 -1.51 -1.58
CA GLY A 78 -8.52 -2.06 -1.87
C GLY A 78 -8.43 -2.76 -3.22
N PHE A 79 -9.28 -3.74 -3.48
CA PHE A 79 -9.22 -4.58 -4.68
C PHE A 79 -9.28 -3.76 -5.99
N LYS A 80 -10.22 -2.82 -6.09
CA LYS A 80 -10.38 -1.99 -7.28
C LYS A 80 -9.17 -1.09 -7.53
N ILE A 81 -8.64 -0.51 -6.48
CA ILE A 81 -7.48 0.39 -6.56
C ILE A 81 -6.23 -0.43 -6.87
N LEU A 82 -6.03 -1.57 -6.20
CA LEU A 82 -4.92 -2.48 -6.47
C LEU A 82 -4.89 -2.92 -7.94
N LYS A 83 -6.05 -3.31 -8.49
CA LYS A 83 -6.18 -3.62 -9.91
C LYS A 83 -5.72 -2.46 -10.79
N THR A 84 -6.15 -1.24 -10.47
CA THR A 84 -5.76 -0.03 -11.22
C THR A 84 -4.25 0.20 -11.16
N ILE A 85 -3.62 0.03 -10.00
CA ILE A 85 -2.17 0.19 -9.84
C ILE A 85 -1.41 -0.82 -10.69
N ILE A 86 -1.85 -2.08 -10.69
CA ILE A 86 -1.29 -3.15 -11.53
C ILE A 86 -1.41 -2.81 -13.02
N GLU A 87 -2.59 -2.35 -13.46
CA GLU A 87 -2.85 -1.97 -14.86
C GLU A 87 -2.03 -0.74 -15.30
N CYS A 88 -1.60 0.10 -14.34
CA CYS A 88 -0.64 1.19 -14.57
C CYS A 88 0.83 0.74 -14.59
N GLY A 89 1.12 -0.56 -14.46
CA GLY A 89 2.49 -1.10 -14.47
C GLY A 89 3.32 -0.67 -13.25
N LYS A 90 2.71 -0.52 -12.06
CA LYS A 90 3.40 -0.09 -10.85
C LYS A 90 3.50 -1.21 -9.82
N ASN A 91 4.71 -1.39 -9.29
CA ASN A 91 4.92 -2.24 -8.13
C ASN A 91 4.14 -1.69 -6.93
N VAL A 92 3.57 -2.56 -6.11
CA VAL A 92 2.70 -2.12 -5.02
C VAL A 92 2.86 -2.98 -3.77
N VAL A 93 2.83 -2.31 -2.63
CA VAL A 93 2.66 -2.93 -1.30
C VAL A 93 1.29 -2.49 -0.78
N ASP A 94 0.44 -3.45 -0.47
CA ASP A 94 -0.92 -3.24 -0.02
C ASP A 94 -1.12 -3.74 1.41
N ILE A 95 -1.51 -2.84 2.30
CA ILE A 95 -1.89 -3.16 3.68
C ILE A 95 -3.41 -3.23 3.87
N SER A 96 -4.19 -2.95 2.83
CA SER A 96 -5.64 -3.08 2.92
C SER A 96 -6.06 -4.55 3.04
N PHE A 97 -7.13 -4.81 3.78
CA PHE A 97 -7.71 -6.15 3.87
C PHE A 97 -8.94 -6.21 2.96
N SER A 98 -8.73 -6.74 1.76
CA SER A 98 -9.80 -6.86 0.77
C SER A 98 -10.72 -8.05 1.05
N PRO A 99 -12.04 -7.91 0.90
CA PRO A 99 -12.95 -9.05 0.94
C PRO A 99 -12.88 -9.95 -0.31
N GLU A 100 -12.32 -9.44 -1.42
CA GLU A 100 -12.12 -10.19 -2.66
C GLU A 100 -10.86 -11.05 -2.59
N ASP A 101 -10.78 -12.10 -3.40
CA ASP A 101 -9.55 -12.89 -3.55
C ASP A 101 -8.53 -12.13 -4.39
N ILE A 102 -7.47 -11.64 -3.76
CA ILE A 102 -6.40 -10.90 -4.43
C ILE A 102 -5.70 -11.76 -5.50
N MET A 103 -5.71 -13.08 -5.38
CA MET A 103 -5.11 -13.97 -6.38
C MET A 103 -5.81 -13.90 -7.73
N ASP A 104 -7.03 -13.40 -7.81
CA ASP A 104 -7.71 -13.11 -9.08
C ASP A 104 -6.97 -12.07 -9.94
N LEU A 105 -6.11 -11.25 -9.32
CA LEU A 105 -5.27 -10.26 -9.99
C LEU A 105 -3.89 -10.80 -10.41
N ASN A 106 -3.55 -12.05 -10.08
CA ASN A 106 -2.23 -12.62 -10.35
C ASN A 106 -1.88 -12.59 -11.85
N ARG A 107 -2.84 -12.92 -12.71
CA ARG A 107 -2.64 -12.87 -14.16
C ARG A 107 -2.35 -11.45 -14.64
N ASN A 108 -3.10 -10.46 -14.14
CA ASN A 108 -2.88 -9.05 -14.48
C ASN A 108 -1.48 -8.58 -14.05
N ALA A 109 -1.02 -8.99 -12.86
CA ALA A 109 0.32 -8.64 -12.37
C ALA A 109 1.43 -9.22 -13.27
N ILE A 110 1.29 -10.48 -13.69
CA ILE A 110 2.23 -11.13 -14.62
C ILE A 110 2.23 -10.42 -15.98
N GLU A 111 1.06 -10.13 -16.55
CA GLU A 111 0.92 -9.49 -17.87
C GLU A 111 1.50 -8.05 -17.89
N ASN A 112 1.50 -7.36 -16.75
CA ASN A 112 2.05 -6.01 -16.59
C ASN A 112 3.47 -5.97 -16.02
N ASP A 113 4.09 -7.14 -15.77
CA ASP A 113 5.45 -7.28 -15.19
C ASP A 113 5.64 -6.51 -13.87
N VAL A 114 4.66 -6.63 -12.96
CA VAL A 114 4.67 -5.95 -11.66
C VAL A 114 4.71 -6.91 -10.50
N THR A 115 5.35 -6.48 -9.42
CA THR A 115 5.35 -7.19 -8.13
C THR A 115 4.27 -6.60 -7.23
N VAL A 116 3.44 -7.49 -6.68
CA VAL A 116 2.40 -7.14 -5.71
C VAL A 116 2.67 -7.85 -4.39
N VAL A 117 2.83 -7.07 -3.32
CA VAL A 117 2.89 -7.59 -1.95
C VAL A 117 1.60 -7.17 -1.27
N PHE A 118 0.70 -8.10 -1.06
CA PHE A 118 -0.60 -7.85 -0.42
C PHE A 118 -0.68 -8.43 0.98
N ASP A 119 -1.71 -8.05 1.74
CA ASP A 119 -1.82 -8.40 3.15
C ASP A 119 -0.54 -8.04 3.95
N ALA A 120 0.08 -6.90 3.61
CA ALA A 120 1.36 -6.50 4.19
C ALA A 120 1.21 -5.74 5.51
N GLY A 121 0.08 -5.91 6.19
CA GLY A 121 -0.21 -5.28 7.48
C GLY A 121 0.31 -6.07 8.68
N VAL A 122 -0.24 -5.75 9.86
CA VAL A 122 0.06 -6.49 11.10
C VAL A 122 -0.69 -7.82 11.12
N ALA A 123 -2.01 -7.80 10.84
CA ALA A 123 -2.84 -9.01 10.76
C ALA A 123 -4.06 -8.74 9.84
N PRO A 124 -4.08 -9.31 8.64
CA PRO A 124 -3.08 -10.21 8.04
C PRO A 124 -1.76 -9.52 7.72
N GLY A 125 -0.68 -10.30 7.65
CA GLY A 125 0.65 -9.83 7.24
C GLY A 125 1.79 -10.45 8.04
N ILE A 126 2.36 -9.75 9.00
CA ILE A 126 3.54 -10.18 9.76
C ILE A 126 3.44 -11.63 10.27
N PRO A 127 2.35 -12.10 10.91
CA PRO A 127 2.24 -13.48 11.37
C PRO A 127 2.32 -14.49 10.23
N ASN A 128 1.75 -14.16 9.06
CA ASN A 128 1.76 -15.02 7.89
C ASN A 128 3.19 -15.19 7.34
N TYR A 129 3.96 -14.12 7.28
CA TYR A 129 5.35 -14.17 6.83
C TYR A 129 6.25 -14.95 7.81
N ILE A 130 6.11 -14.71 9.11
CA ILE A 130 6.85 -15.44 10.16
C ILE A 130 6.50 -16.92 10.09
N PHE A 131 5.21 -17.26 10.02
CA PHE A 131 4.76 -18.63 9.88
C PHE A 131 5.32 -19.31 8.61
N GLY A 132 5.21 -18.63 7.46
CA GLY A 132 5.73 -19.13 6.18
C GLY A 132 7.23 -19.41 6.26
N TYR A 133 8.02 -18.46 6.79
CA TYR A 133 9.46 -18.62 6.96
C TYR A 133 9.81 -19.84 7.82
N HIS A 134 9.25 -19.95 9.02
CA HIS A 134 9.52 -21.07 9.92
C HIS A 134 9.08 -22.42 9.35
N ASN A 135 7.97 -22.46 8.62
CA ASN A 135 7.47 -23.69 7.99
C ASN A 135 8.39 -24.22 6.87
N THR A 136 9.32 -23.39 6.34
CA THR A 136 10.34 -23.84 5.40
C THR A 136 11.50 -24.57 6.09
N VAL A 137 11.71 -24.29 7.37
CA VAL A 137 12.85 -24.82 8.16
C VAL A 137 12.44 -26.06 8.95
N GLU A 138 11.22 -26.06 9.50
CA GLU A 138 10.71 -27.15 10.33
C GLU A 138 9.18 -27.27 10.19
N LYS A 139 8.64 -28.47 10.45
CA LYS A 139 7.20 -28.70 10.41
C LYS A 139 6.51 -28.03 11.61
N ILE A 140 5.75 -26.97 11.37
CA ILE A 140 4.95 -26.30 12.40
C ILE A 140 3.69 -27.11 12.67
N THR A 141 3.44 -27.48 13.94
CA THR A 141 2.26 -28.22 14.38
C THR A 141 1.23 -27.34 15.07
N SER A 142 1.62 -26.19 15.59
CA SER A 142 0.72 -25.19 16.16
C SER A 142 1.31 -23.79 16.08
N PHE A 143 0.43 -22.80 15.91
CA PHE A 143 0.79 -21.39 15.84
C PHE A 143 -0.20 -20.57 16.67
N LYS A 144 0.29 -19.65 17.50
CA LYS A 144 -0.54 -18.71 18.26
C LYS A 144 -0.03 -17.29 18.03
N TYR A 145 -0.95 -16.40 17.77
CA TYR A 145 -0.72 -14.97 17.60
C TYR A 145 -1.60 -14.20 18.62
N PHE A 146 -1.03 -13.23 19.34
CA PHE A 146 -1.70 -12.44 20.37
C PHE A 146 -1.55 -10.95 20.07
#